data_cf2977bd7772df9294d9c6ec8c113250
#
_entry.id   cf2977bd7772df9294d9c6ec8c113250
#
_cell.length_a   1.000
_cell.length_b   1.000
_cell.length_c   1.000
_cell.angle_alpha   90.00
_cell.angle_beta   90.00
_cell.angle_gamma   90.00
#
_symmetry.space_group_name_H-M   'P 1'
#
loop_
_entity.id
_entity.type
_entity.pdbx_description
1 polymer ?
#
loop_
_entity_poly.entity_id
_entity_poly.type
_entity_poly.pdbx_seq_one_letter_code
_entity_poly.pdbx_strand_id
1 'polypeptide(L)'
;MVERRVNVGWAEGLHARPASIFVRAASAAGVPVTIARAGGDPVNAASMLAVLSLGAKGGEEVVLASSAEDTTQAEAALDRLAKLVAEGLEELPETV
;
A
#
# COMPACT_ATOMS: atom_id res chain seq x y z
N MET A 1 3.26 3.52 -15.89
CA MET A 1 3.08 3.41 -14.45
C MET A 1 1.69 2.91 -14.13
N VAL A 2 1.59 1.95 -13.21
CA VAL A 2 0.30 1.40 -12.80
C VAL A 2 -0.06 2.03 -11.45
N GLU A 3 -1.33 2.39 -11.28
CA GLU A 3 -1.82 3.01 -10.04
C GLU A 3 -3.11 2.36 -9.59
N ARG A 4 -3.31 2.38 -8.27
CA ARG A 4 -4.60 2.01 -7.67
C ARG A 4 -4.92 2.99 -6.56
N ARG A 5 -6.15 3.46 -6.54
CA ARG A 5 -6.62 4.36 -5.48
C ARG A 5 -7.50 3.57 -4.55
N VAL A 6 -7.28 3.73 -3.25
CA VAL A 6 -7.99 2.93 -2.27
C VAL A 6 -8.14 3.72 -0.97
N ASN A 7 -9.24 3.52 -0.27
CA ASN A 7 -9.44 4.14 1.04
C ASN A 7 -8.91 3.23 2.13
N VAL A 8 -8.25 3.84 3.11
CA VAL A 8 -7.65 3.09 4.22
C VAL A 8 -8.75 2.47 5.08
N GLY A 9 -8.75 1.14 5.16
CA GLY A 9 -9.78 0.39 5.88
C GLY A 9 -9.47 0.18 7.36
N TRP A 10 -8.23 0.45 7.79
CA TRP A 10 -7.90 0.39 9.21
C TRP A 10 -8.41 1.67 9.87
N ALA A 11 -9.24 1.52 10.91
CA ALA A 11 -9.88 2.66 11.53
C ALA A 11 -8.89 3.69 12.05
N GLU A 12 -7.73 3.23 12.51
CA GLU A 12 -6.71 4.10 13.08
C GLU A 12 -5.71 4.59 12.05
N GLY A 13 -5.87 4.17 10.79
CA GLY A 13 -4.96 4.60 9.74
C GLY A 13 -3.71 3.75 9.67
N LEU A 14 -2.74 4.23 8.89
CA LEU A 14 -1.49 3.53 8.64
C LEU A 14 -0.46 3.91 9.70
N HIS A 15 -0.62 3.39 10.92
CA HIS A 15 0.40 3.56 11.93
C HIS A 15 0.62 2.23 12.63
N ALA A 16 1.72 2.12 13.35
CA ALA A 16 2.07 0.95 14.17
C ALA A 16 1.82 -0.37 13.42
N ARG A 17 0.86 -1.19 13.89
CA ARG A 17 0.65 -2.52 13.35
C ARG A 17 0.18 -2.54 11.90
N PRO A 18 -0.80 -1.72 11.49
CA PRO A 18 -1.18 -1.69 10.07
C PRO A 18 -0.02 -1.31 9.16
N ALA A 19 0.80 -0.33 9.56
CA ALA A 19 1.95 0.06 8.74
C ALA A 19 2.94 -1.09 8.62
N SER A 20 3.17 -1.83 9.69
CA SER A 20 4.08 -2.98 9.66
C SER A 20 3.58 -4.04 8.69
N ILE A 21 2.28 -4.34 8.73
CA ILE A 21 1.68 -5.32 7.84
C ILE A 21 1.81 -4.88 6.39
N PHE A 22 1.49 -3.61 6.13
CA PHE A 22 1.55 -3.06 4.79
C PHE A 22 2.98 -3.07 4.23
N VAL A 23 3.95 -2.63 5.04
CA VAL A 23 5.34 -2.56 4.61
C VAL A 23 5.88 -3.96 4.27
N ARG A 24 5.55 -4.96 5.09
CA ARG A 24 6.00 -6.32 4.80
C ARG A 24 5.40 -6.84 3.51
N ALA A 25 4.12 -6.55 3.28
CA ALA A 25 3.46 -6.97 2.05
C ALA A 25 4.06 -6.28 0.84
N ALA A 26 4.36 -4.99 0.95
CA ALA A 26 4.97 -4.22 -0.13
C ALA A 26 6.38 -4.73 -0.42
N SER A 27 7.14 -5.08 0.62
CA SER A 27 8.49 -5.60 0.45
C SER A 27 8.48 -6.95 -0.28
N ALA A 28 7.42 -7.72 -0.12
CA ALA A 28 7.29 -9.04 -0.74
C ALA A 28 6.63 -8.98 -2.12
N ALA A 29 6.31 -7.78 -2.60
CA ALA A 29 5.51 -7.66 -3.83
C ALA A 29 6.25 -8.04 -5.10
N GLY A 30 7.58 -8.03 -5.07
CA GLY A 30 8.37 -8.37 -6.25
C GLY A 30 8.54 -7.22 -7.24
N VAL A 31 7.92 -6.08 -6.98
CA VAL A 31 8.05 -4.88 -7.80
C VAL A 31 8.14 -3.68 -6.85
N PRO A 32 8.77 -2.58 -7.30
CA PRO A 32 8.80 -1.39 -6.47
C PRO A 32 7.41 -0.78 -6.36
N VAL A 33 7.02 -0.39 -5.15
CA VAL A 33 5.70 0.18 -4.90
C VAL A 33 5.88 1.48 -4.12
N THR A 34 5.09 2.49 -4.48
CA THR A 34 5.01 3.72 -3.71
C THR A 34 3.60 3.89 -3.18
N ILE A 35 3.49 4.70 -2.13
CA ILE A 35 2.19 5.05 -1.57
C ILE A 35 2.18 6.56 -1.32
N ALA A 36 1.05 7.19 -1.61
CA ALA A 36 0.88 8.62 -1.40
C ALA A 36 -0.50 8.88 -0.85
N ARG A 37 -0.64 9.93 -0.05
CA ARG A 37 -1.96 10.46 0.25
C ARG A 37 -2.48 11.16 -1.00
N ALA A 38 -3.79 11.25 -1.14
CA ALA A 38 -4.36 11.93 -2.30
C ALA A 38 -3.81 13.36 -2.37
N GLY A 39 -3.20 13.68 -3.50
CA GLY A 39 -2.60 15.00 -3.71
C GLY A 39 -1.24 15.19 -3.05
N GLY A 40 -0.69 14.16 -2.42
CA GLY A 40 0.61 14.27 -1.76
C GLY A 40 1.71 13.59 -2.56
N ASP A 41 2.93 13.70 -2.05
CA ASP A 41 4.10 13.11 -2.69
C ASP A 41 4.20 11.63 -2.37
N PRO A 42 4.54 10.79 -3.36
CA PRO A 42 4.69 9.37 -3.10
C PRO A 42 5.96 9.06 -2.29
N VAL A 43 5.85 8.04 -1.45
CA VAL A 43 7.00 7.55 -0.67
C VAL A 43 7.14 6.05 -0.90
N ASN A 44 8.28 5.50 -0.53
CA ASN A 44 8.57 4.07 -0.69
C ASN A 44 7.70 3.24 0.24
N ALA A 45 6.81 2.42 -0.34
CA ALA A 45 5.89 1.61 0.44
C ALA A 45 6.61 0.51 1.26
N ALA A 46 7.85 0.20 0.92
CA ALA A 46 8.63 -0.81 1.64
C ALA A 46 9.44 -0.21 2.79
N SER A 47 9.30 1.09 3.04
CA SER A 47 10.02 1.78 4.13
C SER A 47 9.05 2.07 5.26
N MET A 48 9.29 1.46 6.41
CA MET A 48 8.43 1.65 7.59
C MET A 48 8.40 3.12 8.01
N LEU A 49 9.57 3.76 8.04
CA LEU A 49 9.63 5.15 8.44
C LEU A 49 8.87 6.05 7.47
N ALA A 50 9.00 5.79 6.17
CA ALA A 50 8.31 6.60 5.17
C ALA A 50 6.79 6.43 5.27
N VAL A 51 6.33 5.20 5.45
CA VAL A 51 4.89 4.92 5.57
C VAL A 51 4.32 5.56 6.82
N LEU A 52 5.03 5.46 7.95
CA LEU A 52 4.58 6.12 9.18
C LEU A 52 4.55 7.63 9.03
N SER A 53 5.56 8.20 8.35
CA SER A 53 5.63 9.64 8.14
C SER A 53 4.51 10.16 7.25
N LEU A 54 3.92 9.27 6.44
CA LEU A 54 2.83 9.64 5.55
C LEU A 54 1.60 10.12 6.33
N GLY A 55 1.33 9.49 7.49
CA GLY A 55 0.24 9.92 8.35
C GLY A 55 -1.14 9.69 7.79
N ALA A 56 -1.31 8.70 6.91
CA ALA A 56 -2.63 8.40 6.33
C ALA A 56 -3.59 7.91 7.39
N LYS A 57 -4.79 8.49 7.41
CA LYS A 57 -5.79 8.21 8.43
C LYS A 57 -6.84 7.22 7.92
N GLY A 58 -7.57 6.63 8.85
CA GLY A 58 -8.65 5.73 8.49
C GLY A 58 -9.68 6.42 7.62
N GLY A 59 -10.09 5.77 6.55
CA GLY A 59 -11.04 6.33 5.59
C GLY A 59 -10.41 7.24 4.55
N GLU A 60 -9.16 7.64 4.73
CA GLU A 60 -8.50 8.55 3.80
C GLU A 60 -8.08 7.80 2.54
N GLU A 61 -8.15 8.46 1.39
CA GLU A 61 -7.73 7.86 0.14
C GLU A 61 -6.21 7.91 0.01
N VAL A 62 -5.64 6.79 -0.43
CA VAL A 62 -4.21 6.73 -0.76
C VAL A 62 -4.07 6.18 -2.17
N VAL A 63 -2.92 6.46 -2.79
CA VAL A 63 -2.62 6.03 -4.15
C VAL A 63 -1.42 5.10 -4.09
N LEU A 64 -1.61 3.87 -4.54
CA LEU A 64 -0.54 2.89 -4.66
C LEU A 64 -0.08 2.89 -6.11
N ALA A 65 1.22 2.91 -6.34
CA ALA A 65 1.74 2.98 -7.71
C ALA A 65 3.00 2.15 -7.85
N SER A 66 3.24 1.69 -9.07
CA SER A 66 4.48 0.98 -9.40
C SER A 66 4.92 1.40 -10.79
N SER A 67 6.23 1.62 -10.94
CA SER A 67 6.85 1.95 -12.23
C SER A 67 7.52 0.74 -12.85
N ALA A 68 7.26 -0.47 -12.37
CA ALA A 68 7.85 -1.68 -12.89
C ALA A 68 7.51 -1.86 -14.37
N GLU A 69 8.47 -2.37 -15.13
CA GLU A 69 8.26 -2.59 -16.57
C GLU A 69 7.28 -3.71 -16.84
N ASP A 70 7.26 -4.72 -15.98
CA ASP A 70 6.28 -5.81 -16.09
C ASP A 70 4.96 -5.31 -15.49
N THR A 71 4.11 -4.76 -16.35
CA THR A 71 2.86 -4.18 -15.88
C THR A 71 1.89 -5.23 -15.35
N THR A 72 1.95 -6.45 -15.88
CA THR A 72 1.09 -7.54 -15.38
C THR A 72 1.43 -7.85 -13.92
N GLN A 73 2.72 -7.97 -13.63
CA GLN A 73 3.15 -8.23 -12.26
C GLN A 73 2.82 -7.05 -11.36
N ALA A 74 3.03 -5.83 -11.87
CA ALA A 74 2.73 -4.63 -11.10
C ALA A 74 1.25 -4.55 -10.76
N GLU A 75 0.38 -4.84 -11.73
CA GLU A 75 -1.06 -4.81 -11.49
C GLU A 75 -1.48 -5.82 -10.45
N ALA A 76 -0.95 -7.04 -10.54
CA ALA A 76 -1.28 -8.07 -9.55
C ALA A 76 -0.83 -7.67 -8.15
N ALA A 77 0.38 -7.12 -8.04
CA ALA A 77 0.90 -6.69 -6.76
C ALA A 77 0.07 -5.56 -6.16
N LEU A 78 -0.27 -4.56 -6.98
CA LEU A 78 -1.06 -3.44 -6.49
C LEU A 78 -2.47 -3.85 -6.12
N ASP A 79 -3.06 -4.79 -6.85
CA ASP A 79 -4.40 -5.27 -6.51
C ASP A 79 -4.41 -5.98 -5.15
N ARG A 80 -3.37 -6.76 -4.87
CA ARG A 80 -3.26 -7.42 -3.57
C ARG A 80 -3.07 -6.42 -2.44
N LEU A 81 -2.21 -5.42 -2.66
CA LEU A 81 -1.98 -4.39 -1.65
C LEU A 81 -3.22 -3.52 -1.45
N ALA A 82 -3.91 -3.19 -2.55
CA ALA A 82 -5.13 -2.40 -2.46
C ALA A 82 -6.20 -3.13 -1.65
N LYS A 83 -6.32 -4.44 -1.85
CA LYS A 83 -7.28 -5.24 -1.08
C LYS A 83 -6.91 -5.25 0.40
N LEU A 84 -5.63 -5.42 0.70
CA LEU A 84 -5.14 -5.40 2.08
C LEU A 84 -5.51 -4.08 2.76
N VAL A 85 -5.28 -2.97 2.08
CA VAL A 85 -5.54 -1.64 2.63
C VAL A 85 -7.05 -1.38 2.75
N ALA A 86 -7.80 -1.67 1.68
CA ALA A 86 -9.23 -1.36 1.63
C ALA A 86 -10.01 -2.13 2.68
N GLU A 87 -9.64 -3.38 2.90
CA GLU A 87 -10.37 -4.24 3.84
C GLU A 87 -9.80 -4.18 5.24
N GLY A 88 -8.70 -3.47 5.44
CA GLY A 88 -8.08 -3.38 6.74
C GLY A 88 -7.62 -4.73 7.26
N LEU A 89 -7.07 -5.56 6.37
CA LEU A 89 -6.68 -6.91 6.73
C LEU A 89 -5.46 -6.91 7.61
N GLU A 90 -5.37 -7.90 8.50
CA GLU A 90 -4.23 -8.02 9.39
C GLU A 90 -3.14 -8.91 8.82
N GLU A 91 -3.40 -9.53 7.66
CA GLU A 91 -2.40 -10.28 6.93
C GLU A 91 -2.88 -10.45 5.50
N LEU A 92 -1.94 -10.71 4.58
CA LEU A 92 -2.29 -10.92 3.19
C LEU A 92 -3.10 -12.20 3.04
N PRO A 93 -4.09 -12.21 2.12
CA PRO A 93 -4.79 -13.45 1.81
C PRO A 93 -3.80 -14.49 1.32
N GLU A 94 -3.93 -15.72 1.81
CA GLU A 94 -3.05 -16.79 1.39
C GLU A 94 -3.34 -17.26 -0.02
N THR A 95 -4.57 -17.14 -0.42
CA THR A 95 -4.97 -17.54 -1.76
C THR A 95 -4.55 -16.46 -2.73
N VAL A 96 -3.73 -16.81 -3.61
CA VAL A 96 -3.20 -15.86 -4.57
C VAL A 96 -3.35 -16.44 -5.97
#